data_adaa85a5cfc0f05a6c4bcda10202845d
#
_entry.id   adaa85a5cfc0f05a6c4bcda10202845d
#
_cell.length_a   1.000
_cell.length_b   1.000
_cell.length_c   1.000
_cell.angle_alpha   90.00
_cell.angle_beta   90.00
_cell.angle_gamma   90.00
#
_symmetry.space_group_name_H-M   'P 1'
#
loop_
_entity.id
_entity.type
_entity.pdbx_description
1 polymer ?
#
loop_
_entity_poly.entity_id
_entity_poly.type
_entity_poly.pdbx_seq_one_letter_code
_entity_poly.pdbx_strand_id
1 'polypeptide(L)'
;MLAPEERAALARVGHTRHLARGQTLFAAGDPMTSCATLVSGALKVTSLERDGSEHILALVHPSGFVGEFFQPFAAHDVVALSDSRLCVFAGPDMEAAIARYPALAQALLRRTQEDLHASRALLAIGSKVSARARVAAILIEFSRAASDSPCHPARAFDLPLSRGDLASFLGLTIETVSRQITALERDGAIQRSGKRGIELVDPPLLS
;
A
#
# COMPACT_ATOMS: atom_id res chain seq x y z
N MET A 1 -2.86 -20.19 -6.33
CA MET A 1 -3.90 -19.98 -5.29
C MET A 1 -3.73 -21.08 -4.26
N LEU A 2 -3.78 -20.76 -2.95
CA LEU A 2 -3.66 -21.76 -1.87
C LEU A 2 -4.84 -22.73 -1.88
N ALA A 3 -4.58 -24.02 -1.62
CA ALA A 3 -5.61 -25.05 -1.47
C ALA A 3 -6.49 -24.74 -0.24
N PRO A 4 -7.74 -25.25 -0.20
CA PRO A 4 -8.64 -25.01 0.95
C PRO A 4 -8.05 -25.43 2.30
N GLU A 5 -7.33 -26.54 2.35
CA GLU A 5 -6.67 -27.06 3.55
C GLU A 5 -5.50 -26.18 4.00
N GLU A 6 -4.73 -25.61 3.07
CA GLU A 6 -3.64 -24.66 3.37
C GLU A 6 -4.19 -23.35 3.95
N ARG A 7 -5.30 -22.85 3.38
CA ARG A 7 -6.02 -21.69 3.93
C ARG A 7 -6.57 -21.94 5.32
N ALA A 8 -7.16 -23.13 5.55
CA ALA A 8 -7.67 -23.53 6.85
C ALA A 8 -6.53 -23.69 7.88
N ALA A 9 -5.35 -24.15 7.47
CA ALA A 9 -4.18 -24.25 8.34
C ALA A 9 -3.69 -22.86 8.76
N LEU A 10 -3.57 -21.92 7.82
CA LEU A 10 -3.21 -20.52 8.12
C LEU A 10 -4.26 -19.85 9.01
N ALA A 11 -5.54 -20.07 8.75
CA ALA A 11 -6.62 -19.48 9.54
C ALA A 11 -6.62 -19.93 11.01
N ARG A 12 -6.02 -21.10 11.32
CA ARG A 12 -5.91 -21.60 12.71
C ARG A 12 -4.81 -20.90 13.51
N VAL A 13 -3.74 -20.47 12.86
CA VAL A 13 -2.57 -19.84 13.51
C VAL A 13 -2.60 -18.31 13.38
N GLY A 14 -3.38 -17.78 12.46
CA GLY A 14 -3.56 -16.35 12.28
C GLY A 14 -4.63 -15.78 13.21
N HIS A 15 -4.42 -14.56 13.68
CA HIS A 15 -5.43 -13.82 14.45
C HIS A 15 -5.75 -12.48 13.79
N THR A 16 -7.00 -12.05 13.91
CA THR A 16 -7.43 -10.78 13.36
C THR A 16 -6.97 -9.64 14.25
N ARG A 17 -6.34 -8.62 13.62
CA ARG A 17 -5.99 -7.34 14.25
C ARG A 17 -6.66 -6.21 13.50
N HIS A 18 -7.23 -5.27 14.24
CA HIS A 18 -7.80 -4.03 13.71
C HIS A 18 -6.86 -2.89 14.03
N LEU A 19 -6.64 -2.02 13.06
CA LEU A 19 -5.89 -0.79 13.21
C LEU A 19 -6.79 0.37 12.78
N ALA A 20 -6.91 1.37 13.64
CA ALA A 20 -7.47 2.65 13.24
C ALA A 20 -6.45 3.41 12.38
N ARG A 21 -6.92 4.34 11.56
CA ARG A 21 -6.05 5.23 10.78
C ARG A 21 -5.00 5.89 11.68
N GLY A 22 -3.75 5.89 11.21
CA GLY A 22 -2.58 6.44 11.90
C GLY A 22 -1.95 5.53 12.94
N GLN A 23 -2.54 4.36 13.23
CA GLN A 23 -1.92 3.40 14.13
C GLN A 23 -0.79 2.65 13.44
N THR A 24 0.29 2.42 14.18
CA THR A 24 1.47 1.67 13.74
C THR A 24 1.25 0.17 13.97
N LEU A 25 1.55 -0.62 12.97
CA LEU A 25 1.60 -2.09 13.05
C LEU A 25 2.96 -2.55 13.55
N PHE A 26 4.02 -2.07 12.90
CA PHE A 26 5.43 -2.29 13.24
C PHE A 26 6.14 -0.94 13.29
N ALA A 27 6.97 -0.72 14.28
CA ALA A 27 7.84 0.44 14.33
C ALA A 27 9.28 0.04 13.96
N ALA A 28 9.99 0.92 13.25
CA ALA A 28 11.39 0.71 12.91
C ALA A 28 12.22 0.46 14.18
N GLY A 29 13.02 -0.61 14.18
CA GLY A 29 13.81 -1.06 15.31
C GLY A 29 13.09 -2.03 16.27
N ASP A 30 11.78 -2.23 16.15
CA ASP A 30 11.07 -3.24 16.93
C ASP A 30 11.53 -4.66 16.55
N PRO A 31 11.61 -5.61 17.51
CA PRO A 31 11.87 -7.02 17.20
C PRO A 31 10.82 -7.59 16.24
N MET A 32 11.26 -8.20 15.14
CA MET A 32 10.38 -8.84 14.16
C MET A 32 9.93 -10.22 14.64
N THR A 33 8.85 -10.28 15.39
CA THR A 33 8.28 -11.53 15.92
C THR A 33 7.03 -12.02 15.17
N SER A 34 6.52 -11.22 14.24
CA SER A 34 5.28 -11.51 13.52
C SER A 34 5.28 -10.91 12.11
N CYS A 35 4.38 -11.43 11.28
CA CYS A 35 4.07 -10.89 9.97
C CYS A 35 2.55 -10.78 9.82
N ALA A 36 2.08 -10.08 8.80
CA ALA A 36 0.65 -9.90 8.59
C ALA A 36 0.27 -9.84 7.11
N THR A 37 -0.98 -10.20 6.82
CA THR A 37 -1.62 -9.94 5.54
C THR A 37 -2.72 -8.92 5.74
N LEU A 38 -2.75 -7.89 4.90
CA LEU A 38 -3.82 -6.91 4.91
C LEU A 38 -5.09 -7.51 4.28
N VAL A 39 -6.18 -7.53 5.04
CA VAL A 39 -7.48 -8.06 4.59
C VAL A 39 -8.32 -6.94 3.97
N SER A 40 -8.36 -5.77 4.63
CA SER A 40 -9.06 -4.59 4.14
C SER A 40 -8.41 -3.32 4.68
N GLY A 41 -8.58 -2.21 3.98
CA GLY A 41 -7.94 -0.94 4.30
C GLY A 41 -6.70 -0.67 3.45
N ALA A 42 -5.79 0.17 3.95
CA ALA A 42 -4.52 0.51 3.30
C ALA A 42 -3.46 0.82 4.36
N LEU A 43 -2.22 0.41 4.10
CA LEU A 43 -1.06 0.74 4.94
C LEU A 43 -0.01 1.46 4.11
N LYS A 44 0.85 2.21 4.77
CA LYS A 44 2.10 2.73 4.21
C LYS A 44 3.30 2.13 4.95
N VAL A 45 4.38 1.90 4.22
CA VAL A 45 5.70 1.60 4.77
C VAL A 45 6.51 2.89 4.68
N THR A 46 7.08 3.34 5.79
CA THR A 46 7.77 4.64 5.84
C THR A 46 9.13 4.53 6.48
N SER A 47 10.02 5.44 6.07
CA SER A 47 11.29 5.73 6.71
C SER A 47 11.24 7.13 7.27
N LEU A 48 11.73 7.30 8.50
CA LEU A 48 11.88 8.61 9.14
C LEU A 48 13.34 9.04 9.03
N GLU A 49 13.58 10.19 8.39
CA GLU A 49 14.90 10.78 8.29
C GLU A 49 15.30 11.52 9.59
N ARG A 50 16.59 11.80 9.73
CA ARG A 50 17.12 12.49 10.93
C ARG A 50 16.56 13.90 11.15
N ASP A 51 16.10 14.55 10.10
CA ASP A 51 15.47 15.88 10.14
C ASP A 51 13.97 15.82 10.49
N GLY A 52 13.43 14.63 10.72
CA GLY A 52 12.02 14.39 11.03
C GLY A 52 11.12 14.28 9.80
N SER A 53 11.67 14.32 8.59
CA SER A 53 10.89 14.08 7.37
C SER A 53 10.52 12.61 7.23
N GLU A 54 9.27 12.34 6.91
CA GLU A 54 8.74 11.00 6.64
C GLU A 54 8.73 10.74 5.12
N HIS A 55 9.34 9.65 4.70
CA HIS A 55 9.31 9.19 3.31
C HIS A 55 8.49 7.91 3.19
N ILE A 56 7.51 7.91 2.30
CA ILE A 56 6.72 6.72 1.99
C ILE A 56 7.50 5.87 0.98
N LEU A 57 7.87 4.65 1.39
CA LEU A 57 8.64 3.72 0.58
C LEU A 57 7.76 2.75 -0.21
N ALA A 58 6.62 2.38 0.37
CA ALA A 58 5.66 1.48 -0.26
C ALA A 58 4.24 1.72 0.26
N LEU A 59 3.28 1.33 -0.57
CA LEU A 59 1.86 1.28 -0.24
C LEU A 59 1.40 -0.17 -0.24
N VAL A 60 0.65 -0.56 0.79
CA VAL A 60 0.15 -1.92 0.94
C VAL A 60 -1.36 -1.89 0.79
N HIS A 61 -1.83 -2.65 -0.18
CA HIS A 61 -3.25 -2.83 -0.50
C HIS A 61 -3.77 -4.18 0.02
N PRO A 62 -5.09 -4.43 0.00
CA PRO A 62 -5.64 -5.73 0.37
C PRO A 62 -4.94 -6.89 -0.33
N SER A 63 -4.76 -7.99 0.37
CA SER A 63 -3.91 -9.14 0.03
C SER A 63 -2.40 -8.87 0.10
N GLY A 64 -1.95 -7.65 0.43
CA GLY A 64 -0.55 -7.31 0.65
C GLY A 64 -0.01 -7.98 1.90
N PHE A 65 1.26 -8.38 1.83
CA PHE A 65 1.98 -8.99 2.93
C PHE A 65 2.94 -7.97 3.54
N VAL A 66 3.01 -7.91 4.87
CA VAL A 66 3.92 -7.06 5.62
C VAL A 66 4.60 -7.84 6.74
N GLY A 67 5.86 -7.53 6.96
CA GLY A 67 6.71 -8.17 7.96
C GLY A 67 7.96 -8.77 7.33
N GLU A 68 9.08 -8.52 7.97
CA GLU A 68 10.41 -8.95 7.54
C GLU A 68 10.91 -10.09 8.43
N PHE A 69 10.13 -11.18 8.52
CA PHE A 69 10.36 -12.25 9.51
C PHE A 69 11.69 -13.01 9.36
N PHE A 70 12.47 -12.75 8.30
CA PHE A 70 13.88 -13.19 8.17
C PHE A 70 14.88 -12.16 8.70
N GLN A 71 14.41 -11.00 9.17
CA GLN A 71 15.22 -9.97 9.80
C GLN A 71 14.94 -9.93 11.30
N PRO A 72 15.93 -9.66 12.15
CA PRO A 72 15.74 -9.62 13.58
C PRO A 72 14.92 -8.41 14.05
N PHE A 73 14.92 -7.32 13.27
CA PHE A 73 14.24 -6.07 13.58
C PHE A 73 13.56 -5.51 12.35
N ALA A 74 12.46 -4.79 12.56
CA ALA A 74 11.78 -4.04 11.50
C ALA A 74 12.69 -2.93 10.98
N ALA A 75 12.90 -2.87 9.67
CA ALA A 75 13.69 -1.81 9.06
C ALA A 75 12.90 -0.51 8.91
N HIS A 76 11.57 -0.58 8.84
CA HIS A 76 10.69 0.53 8.51
C HIS A 76 9.42 0.52 9.37
N ASP A 77 8.81 1.71 9.52
CA ASP A 77 7.49 1.81 10.12
C ASP A 77 6.42 1.31 9.15
N VAL A 78 5.41 0.60 9.67
CA VAL A 78 4.22 0.22 8.93
C VAL A 78 3.01 0.84 9.60
N VAL A 79 2.36 1.79 8.93
CA VAL A 79 1.31 2.64 9.50
C VAL A 79 0.02 2.54 8.69
N ALA A 80 -1.12 2.48 9.38
CA ALA A 80 -2.43 2.42 8.76
C ALA A 80 -2.84 3.78 8.14
N LEU A 81 -3.13 3.80 6.84
CA LEU A 81 -3.65 4.96 6.10
C LEU A 81 -5.18 5.10 6.23
N SER A 82 -5.87 4.03 6.53
CA SER A 82 -7.31 3.96 6.80
C SER A 82 -7.56 2.94 7.89
N ASP A 83 -8.78 2.86 8.40
CA ASP A 83 -9.20 1.76 9.25
C ASP A 83 -8.95 0.46 8.51
N SER A 84 -8.16 -0.41 9.10
CA SER A 84 -7.57 -1.58 8.45
C SER A 84 -7.79 -2.83 9.27
N ARG A 85 -8.05 -3.94 8.59
CA ARG A 85 -8.14 -5.26 9.18
C ARG A 85 -7.02 -6.13 8.61
N LEU A 86 -6.30 -6.79 9.52
CA LEU A 86 -5.17 -7.65 9.18
C LEU A 86 -5.39 -9.04 9.75
N CYS A 87 -4.77 -10.03 9.11
CA CYS A 87 -4.51 -11.34 9.69
C CYS A 87 -3.02 -11.38 10.06
N VAL A 88 -2.73 -11.50 11.36
CA VAL A 88 -1.37 -11.48 11.92
C VAL A 88 -0.96 -12.89 12.28
N PHE A 89 0.27 -13.26 11.98
CA PHE A 89 0.86 -14.58 12.24
C PHE A 89 2.15 -14.40 13.06
N ALA A 90 2.36 -15.27 14.04
CA ALA A 90 3.66 -15.34 14.69
C ALA A 90 4.72 -15.86 13.69
N GLY A 91 5.95 -15.34 13.77
CA GLY A 91 7.05 -15.71 12.89
C GLY A 91 7.27 -17.23 12.83
N PRO A 92 7.45 -17.92 13.98
CA PRO A 92 7.63 -19.38 14.01
C PRO A 92 6.48 -20.17 13.38
N ASP A 93 5.23 -19.72 13.54
CA ASP A 93 4.07 -20.37 12.93
C ASP A 93 4.06 -20.22 11.41
N MET A 94 4.44 -19.04 10.92
CA MET A 94 4.58 -18.79 9.50
C MET A 94 5.72 -19.59 8.88
N GLU A 95 6.88 -19.66 9.54
CA GLU A 95 8.01 -20.48 9.10
C GLU A 95 7.64 -21.96 9.02
N ALA A 96 6.97 -22.49 10.05
CA ALA A 96 6.47 -23.86 10.05
C ALA A 96 5.46 -24.11 8.93
N ALA A 97 4.58 -23.15 8.65
CA ALA A 97 3.61 -23.24 7.56
C ALA A 97 4.31 -23.24 6.19
N ILE A 98 5.32 -22.37 5.98
CA ILE A 98 6.12 -22.33 4.74
C ILE A 98 6.84 -23.64 4.52
N ALA A 99 7.46 -24.21 5.56
CA ALA A 99 8.17 -25.47 5.46
C ALA A 99 7.23 -26.66 5.11
N ARG A 100 5.99 -26.60 5.61
CA ARG A 100 4.99 -27.64 5.39
C ARG A 100 4.25 -27.54 4.05
N TYR A 101 4.03 -26.32 3.57
CA TYR A 101 3.18 -26.03 2.40
C TYR A 101 3.98 -25.28 1.33
N PRO A 102 4.62 -25.99 0.37
CA PRO A 102 5.42 -25.34 -0.69
C PRO A 102 4.64 -24.32 -1.54
N ALA A 103 3.32 -24.52 -1.71
CA ALA A 103 2.47 -23.58 -2.42
C ALA A 103 2.36 -22.23 -1.69
N LEU A 104 2.47 -22.21 -0.35
CA LEU A 104 2.54 -20.97 0.42
C LEU A 104 3.83 -20.20 0.13
N ALA A 105 4.99 -20.90 0.10
CA ALA A 105 6.25 -20.27 -0.27
C ALA A 105 6.20 -19.65 -1.68
N GLN A 106 5.61 -20.36 -2.65
CA GLN A 106 5.42 -19.85 -4.01
C GLN A 106 4.47 -18.63 -4.04
N ALA A 107 3.41 -18.66 -3.25
CA ALA A 107 2.47 -17.54 -3.15
C ALA A 107 3.14 -16.29 -2.56
N LEU A 108 3.93 -16.46 -1.49
CA LEU A 108 4.71 -15.38 -0.89
C LEU A 108 5.76 -14.82 -1.85
N LEU A 109 6.51 -15.68 -2.55
CA LEU A 109 7.49 -15.25 -3.56
C LEU A 109 6.82 -14.43 -4.67
N ARG A 110 5.67 -14.89 -5.19
CA ARG A 110 4.90 -14.13 -6.19
C ARG A 110 4.48 -12.78 -5.64
N ARG A 111 3.97 -12.75 -4.41
CA ARG A 111 3.57 -11.50 -3.76
C ARG A 111 4.74 -10.54 -3.59
N THR A 112 5.90 -11.02 -3.15
CA THR A 112 7.12 -10.20 -3.04
C THR A 112 7.55 -9.63 -4.39
N GLN A 113 7.41 -10.38 -5.47
CA GLN A 113 7.70 -9.87 -6.82
C GLN A 113 6.71 -8.78 -7.25
N GLU A 114 5.42 -8.94 -6.93
CA GLU A 114 4.40 -7.93 -7.19
C GLU A 114 4.66 -6.65 -6.39
N ASP A 115 4.99 -6.78 -5.10
CA ASP A 115 5.32 -5.65 -4.23
C ASP A 115 6.60 -4.93 -4.68
N LEU A 116 7.62 -5.67 -5.13
CA LEU A 116 8.83 -5.09 -5.71
C LEU A 116 8.53 -4.33 -7.01
N HIS A 117 7.66 -4.90 -7.87
CA HIS A 117 7.23 -4.23 -9.10
C HIS A 117 6.47 -2.93 -8.78
N ALA A 118 5.54 -2.98 -7.84
CA ALA A 118 4.80 -1.80 -7.37
C ALA A 118 5.73 -0.73 -6.80
N SER A 119 6.70 -1.11 -5.95
CA SER A 119 7.68 -0.17 -5.40
C SER A 119 8.53 0.50 -6.48
N ARG A 120 8.94 -0.25 -7.51
CA ARG A 120 9.67 0.32 -8.67
C ARG A 120 8.79 1.28 -9.48
N ALA A 121 7.51 0.97 -9.66
CA ALA A 121 6.55 1.87 -10.33
C ALA A 121 6.38 3.18 -9.54
N LEU A 122 6.31 3.10 -8.21
CA LEU A 122 6.25 4.28 -7.34
C LEU A 122 7.52 5.15 -7.45
N LEU A 123 8.72 4.55 -7.46
CA LEU A 123 9.98 5.28 -7.70
C LEU A 123 9.98 5.99 -9.06
N ALA A 124 9.45 5.34 -10.11
CA ALA A 124 9.34 5.94 -11.43
C ALA A 124 8.36 7.14 -11.46
N ILE A 125 7.35 7.18 -10.58
CA ILE A 125 6.47 8.33 -10.44
C ILE A 125 7.25 9.54 -9.90
N GLY A 126 8.09 9.34 -8.90
CA GLY A 126 8.94 10.40 -8.32
C GLY A 126 9.89 11.05 -9.33
N SER A 127 10.32 10.30 -10.35
CA SER A 127 11.22 10.80 -11.41
C SER A 127 10.52 11.59 -12.52
N LYS A 128 9.19 11.65 -12.57
CA LYS A 128 8.45 12.43 -13.58
C LYS A 128 8.74 13.93 -13.44
N VAL A 129 8.88 14.61 -14.58
CA VAL A 129 9.35 16.00 -14.64
C VAL A 129 8.36 16.98 -14.01
N SER A 130 7.05 16.82 -14.23
CA SER A 130 6.06 17.77 -13.76
C SER A 130 5.28 17.28 -12.53
N ALA A 131 4.93 18.21 -11.63
CA ALA A 131 4.09 17.93 -10.49
C ALA A 131 2.71 17.36 -10.91
N ARG A 132 2.15 17.83 -12.03
CA ARG A 132 0.91 17.31 -12.62
C ARG A 132 1.06 15.82 -12.96
N ALA A 133 2.12 15.48 -13.68
CA ALA A 133 2.36 14.08 -14.08
C ALA A 133 2.61 13.16 -12.88
N ARG A 134 3.24 13.64 -11.81
CA ARG A 134 3.40 12.87 -10.56
C ARG A 134 2.06 12.61 -9.90
N VAL A 135 1.23 13.65 -9.74
CA VAL A 135 -0.10 13.52 -9.13
C VAL A 135 -1.02 12.64 -9.97
N ALA A 136 -1.04 12.82 -11.29
CA ALA A 136 -1.84 11.99 -12.19
C ALA A 136 -1.43 10.51 -12.12
N ALA A 137 -0.13 10.22 -12.14
CA ALA A 137 0.37 8.86 -12.10
C ALA A 137 0.03 8.14 -10.80
N ILE A 138 0.11 8.80 -9.64
CA ILE A 138 -0.26 8.16 -8.36
C ILE A 138 -1.77 7.89 -8.29
N LEU A 139 -2.63 8.75 -8.84
CA LEU A 139 -4.06 8.49 -8.93
C LEU A 139 -4.36 7.26 -9.79
N ILE A 140 -3.65 7.08 -10.91
CA ILE A 140 -3.76 5.88 -11.76
C ILE A 140 -3.33 4.63 -10.99
N GLU A 141 -2.24 4.67 -10.23
CA GLU A 141 -1.79 3.52 -9.43
C GLU A 141 -2.83 3.12 -8.36
N PHE A 142 -3.42 4.09 -7.66
CA PHE A 142 -4.51 3.78 -6.72
C PHE A 142 -5.75 3.23 -7.41
N SER A 143 -6.08 3.73 -8.58
CA SER A 143 -7.18 3.20 -9.40
C SER A 143 -6.93 1.75 -9.83
N ARG A 144 -5.70 1.41 -10.20
CA ARG A 144 -5.31 0.01 -10.51
C ARG A 144 -5.39 -0.89 -9.30
N ALA A 145 -4.88 -0.42 -8.15
CA ALA A 145 -4.89 -1.17 -6.90
C ALA A 145 -6.32 -1.40 -6.35
N ALA A 146 -7.26 -0.52 -6.67
CA ALA A 146 -8.66 -0.62 -6.28
C ALA A 146 -9.51 -1.46 -7.26
N SER A 147 -8.92 -1.90 -8.38
CA SER A 147 -9.63 -2.66 -9.40
C SER A 147 -9.65 -4.15 -9.11
N ASP A 148 -10.80 -4.78 -9.28
CA ASP A 148 -10.92 -6.24 -9.30
C ASP A 148 -10.46 -6.87 -10.62
N SER A 149 -10.16 -6.04 -11.63
CA SER A 149 -9.72 -6.46 -12.96
C SER A 149 -8.23 -6.17 -13.17
N PRO A 150 -7.41 -7.16 -13.58
CA PRO A 150 -6.01 -6.90 -13.89
C PRO A 150 -5.79 -6.05 -15.15
N CYS A 151 -6.82 -5.92 -16.02
CA CYS A 151 -6.71 -5.26 -17.31
C CYS A 151 -7.22 -3.82 -17.32
N HIS A 152 -8.05 -3.43 -16.33
CA HIS A 152 -8.68 -2.11 -16.33
C HIS A 152 -8.59 -1.48 -14.94
N PRO A 153 -8.18 -0.21 -14.84
CA PRO A 153 -8.21 0.53 -13.58
C PRO A 153 -9.65 0.72 -13.08
N ALA A 154 -9.86 0.78 -11.79
CA ALA A 154 -11.17 1.12 -11.22
C ALA A 154 -11.54 2.55 -11.60
N ARG A 155 -12.76 2.76 -12.07
CA ARG A 155 -13.23 4.09 -12.44
C ARG A 155 -13.38 5.01 -11.24
N ALA A 156 -13.83 4.47 -10.11
CA ALA A 156 -13.99 5.20 -8.86
C ALA A 156 -13.29 4.46 -7.72
N PHE A 157 -12.64 5.20 -6.83
CA PHE A 157 -11.92 4.65 -5.68
C PHE A 157 -11.78 5.69 -4.57
N ASP A 158 -11.55 5.22 -3.36
CA ASP A 158 -11.18 6.07 -2.23
C ASP A 158 -9.66 6.21 -2.17
N LEU A 159 -9.17 7.46 -2.18
CA LEU A 159 -7.77 7.78 -2.00
C LEU A 159 -7.44 7.77 -0.50
N PRO A 160 -6.69 6.76 0.02
CA PRO A 160 -6.43 6.64 1.44
C PRO A 160 -5.41 7.68 1.95
N LEU A 161 -4.61 8.26 1.03
CA LEU A 161 -3.60 9.26 1.32
C LEU A 161 -4.21 10.64 1.58
N SER A 162 -3.71 11.34 2.60
CA SER A 162 -3.96 12.77 2.78
C SER A 162 -3.17 13.61 1.77
N ARG A 163 -3.46 14.90 1.69
CA ARG A 163 -2.66 15.82 0.87
C ARG A 163 -1.22 15.90 1.36
N GLY A 164 -1.01 15.79 2.69
CA GLY A 164 0.32 15.73 3.29
C GLY A 164 1.06 14.45 2.91
N ASP A 165 0.42 13.28 3.00
CA ASP A 165 1.01 12.01 2.58
C ASP A 165 1.40 12.06 1.09
N LEU A 166 0.53 12.60 0.23
CA LEU A 166 0.83 12.77 -1.21
C LEU A 166 2.01 13.72 -1.43
N ALA A 167 2.08 14.81 -0.68
CA ALA A 167 3.15 15.79 -0.79
C ALA A 167 4.50 15.16 -0.40
N SER A 168 4.55 14.48 0.75
CA SER A 168 5.73 13.74 1.21
C SER A 168 6.15 12.68 0.18
N PHE A 169 5.20 11.86 -0.29
CA PHE A 169 5.47 10.79 -1.25
C PHE A 169 5.99 11.28 -2.60
N LEU A 170 5.43 12.39 -3.11
CA LEU A 170 5.75 12.91 -4.45
C LEU A 170 6.91 13.93 -4.44
N GLY A 171 7.47 14.26 -3.27
CA GLY A 171 8.47 15.32 -3.12
C GLY A 171 7.92 16.69 -3.56
N LEU A 172 6.69 17.00 -3.14
CA LEU A 172 5.97 18.23 -3.47
C LEU A 172 5.52 18.94 -2.18
N THR A 173 5.05 20.19 -2.30
CA THR A 173 4.36 20.85 -1.19
C THR A 173 2.86 20.50 -1.21
N ILE A 174 2.20 20.61 -0.05
CA ILE A 174 0.75 20.35 0.08
C ILE A 174 -0.06 21.27 -0.85
N GLU A 175 0.37 22.53 -0.98
CA GLU A 175 -0.25 23.52 -1.86
C GLU A 175 -0.13 23.10 -3.32
N THR A 176 1.04 22.59 -3.72
CA THR A 176 1.27 22.10 -5.08
C THR A 176 0.38 20.89 -5.38
N VAL A 177 0.31 19.90 -4.50
CA VAL A 177 -0.59 18.75 -4.65
C VAL A 177 -2.04 19.21 -4.77
N SER A 178 -2.50 20.09 -3.88
CA SER A 178 -3.88 20.61 -3.87
C SER A 178 -4.20 21.34 -5.18
N ARG A 179 -3.28 22.19 -5.66
CA ARG A 179 -3.41 22.91 -6.93
C ARG A 179 -3.49 21.96 -8.12
N GLN A 180 -2.65 20.90 -8.16
CA GLN A 180 -2.66 19.95 -9.27
C GLN A 180 -3.97 19.11 -9.29
N ILE A 181 -4.46 18.67 -8.15
CA ILE A 181 -5.74 17.94 -8.07
C ILE A 181 -6.90 18.82 -8.53
N THR A 182 -6.93 20.08 -8.11
CA THR A 182 -7.96 21.03 -8.57
C THR A 182 -7.85 21.32 -10.07
N ALA A 183 -6.64 21.38 -10.61
CA ALA A 183 -6.43 21.53 -12.05
C ALA A 183 -6.92 20.32 -12.84
N LEU A 184 -6.61 19.09 -12.37
CA LEU A 184 -7.10 17.85 -12.99
C LEU A 184 -8.62 17.75 -12.99
N GLU A 185 -9.28 18.20 -11.91
CA GLU A 185 -10.74 18.25 -11.83
C GLU A 185 -11.34 19.31 -12.77
N ARG A 186 -10.78 20.51 -12.79
CA ARG A 186 -11.23 21.57 -13.72
C ARG A 186 -11.07 21.17 -15.19
N ASP A 187 -10.01 20.44 -15.51
CA ASP A 187 -9.72 19.97 -16.87
C ASP A 187 -10.57 18.73 -17.25
N GLY A 188 -11.41 18.23 -16.34
CA GLY A 188 -12.31 17.11 -16.57
C GLY A 188 -11.64 15.73 -16.54
N ALA A 189 -10.39 15.63 -16.10
CA ALA A 189 -9.67 14.34 -15.99
C ALA A 189 -10.20 13.49 -14.84
N ILE A 190 -10.57 14.13 -13.74
CA ILE A 190 -11.10 13.49 -12.53
C ILE A 190 -12.31 14.24 -11.99
N GLN A 191 -13.10 13.57 -11.16
CA GLN A 191 -14.13 14.17 -10.32
C GLN A 191 -13.91 13.73 -8.87
N ARG A 192 -14.03 14.67 -7.92
CA ARG A 192 -13.94 14.37 -6.49
C ARG A 192 -15.33 14.08 -5.93
N SER A 193 -15.41 13.11 -5.03
CA SER A 193 -16.61 12.72 -4.31
C SER A 193 -16.32 12.64 -2.80
N GLY A 194 -17.03 13.43 -2.02
CA GLY A 194 -16.82 13.50 -0.57
C GLY A 194 -15.39 13.93 -0.19
N LYS A 195 -14.86 13.36 0.90
CA LYS A 195 -13.51 13.71 1.41
C LYS A 195 -12.37 13.01 0.69
N ARG A 196 -12.59 11.82 0.12
CA ARG A 196 -11.54 10.93 -0.41
C ARG A 196 -11.88 10.27 -1.73
N GLY A 197 -13.13 10.27 -2.14
CA GLY A 197 -13.54 9.65 -3.38
C GLY A 197 -12.94 10.38 -4.59
N ILE A 198 -12.39 9.61 -5.51
CA ILE A 198 -11.88 10.06 -6.81
C ILE A 198 -12.55 9.20 -7.88
N GLU A 199 -13.10 9.83 -8.88
CA GLU A 199 -13.58 9.19 -10.10
C GLU A 199 -12.69 9.63 -11.28
N LEU A 200 -12.18 8.65 -12.04
CA LEU A 200 -11.48 8.91 -13.28
C LEU A 200 -12.50 9.14 -14.39
N VAL A 201 -12.62 10.37 -14.85
CA VAL A 201 -13.59 10.78 -15.88
C VAL A 201 -13.00 10.55 -17.28
N ASP A 202 -11.78 11.05 -17.50
CA ASP A 202 -11.03 10.92 -18.77
C ASP A 202 -9.58 10.49 -18.48
N PRO A 203 -9.32 9.17 -18.39
CA PRO A 203 -7.97 8.66 -18.13
C PRO A 203 -6.88 9.12 -19.11
N PRO A 204 -7.13 9.29 -20.41
CA PRO A 204 -6.16 9.90 -21.34
C PRO A 204 -5.62 11.26 -20.90
N LEU A 205 -6.39 12.11 -20.23
CA LEU A 205 -5.95 13.41 -19.71
C LEU A 205 -4.99 13.30 -18.51
N LEU A 206 -4.78 12.09 -17.97
CA LEU A 206 -3.83 11.78 -16.89
C LEU A 206 -2.46 11.31 -17.39
N SER A 207 -2.28 11.14 -18.69
CA SER A 207 -1.03 10.66 -19.32
C SER A 207 -0.03 11.79 -19.59
#